data_cb6d6c75071ad1820c994fe4d218c690
#
_entry.id   cb6d6c75071ad1820c994fe4d218c690
#
_cell.length_a   1.000
_cell.length_b   1.000
_cell.length_c   1.000
_cell.angle_alpha   90.00
_cell.angle_beta   90.00
_cell.angle_gamma   90.00
#
_symmetry.space_group_name_H-M   'P 1'
#
loop_
_entity.id
_entity.type
_entity.pdbx_description
1 polymer ?
#
loop_
_entity_poly.entity_id
_entity_poly.type
_entity_poly.pdbx_seq_one_letter_code
_entity_poly.pdbx_strand_id
1 'polypeptide(L)'
;MLPSNAFAPVSPLLQDRKFAMVVAGTAGLQIALVSLNLPGWECPFFRVTGIPCPGCGLTRAVIFLLKGDLQASLRFHAFAPVVLLAAMALVLVLLLPRSITQPAIAKLNKLERQTGFTVIILVGLILYWLARLLFMQTAFVQLIRG
;
A
#
# COMPACT_ATOMS: atom_id res chain seq x y z
N MET A 1 -8.72 16.25 -25.23
CA MET A 1 -7.29 16.05 -24.88
C MET A 1 -7.21 16.00 -23.36
N LEU A 2 -7.07 14.82 -22.75
CA LEU A 2 -6.85 14.69 -21.33
C LEU A 2 -5.43 15.20 -21.00
N PRO A 3 -5.24 16.00 -19.95
CA PRO A 3 -3.91 16.51 -19.60
C PRO A 3 -2.98 15.33 -19.34
N SER A 4 -1.84 15.34 -20.00
CA SER A 4 -0.79 14.28 -19.93
C SER A 4 -0.27 14.00 -18.52
N ASN A 5 -0.68 14.77 -17.53
CA ASN A 5 -0.29 14.64 -16.12
C ASN A 5 -1.28 13.79 -15.29
N ALA A 6 -2.42 13.39 -15.85
CA ALA A 6 -3.45 12.61 -15.12
C ALA A 6 -3.02 11.16 -14.82
N PHE A 7 -1.99 10.65 -15.51
CA PHE A 7 -1.54 9.26 -15.43
C PHE A 7 -0.23 9.05 -14.63
N ALA A 8 0.25 10.05 -13.91
CA ALA A 8 1.43 9.90 -13.06
C ALA A 8 1.17 10.41 -11.63
N PRO A 9 0.28 9.74 -10.85
CA PRO A 9 -0.09 10.20 -9.52
C PRO A 9 1.05 10.04 -8.48
N VAL A 10 2.05 9.21 -8.75
CA VAL A 10 3.13 8.92 -7.79
C VAL A 10 4.18 10.04 -7.76
N SER A 11 4.37 10.75 -8.87
CA SER A 11 5.41 11.78 -8.96
C SER A 11 5.21 12.97 -8.01
N PRO A 12 4.04 13.60 -7.88
CA PRO A 12 3.84 14.70 -6.93
C PRO A 12 3.96 14.23 -5.48
N LEU A 13 3.54 13.01 -5.19
CA LEU A 13 3.62 12.41 -3.86
C LEU A 13 5.06 12.25 -3.37
N LEU A 14 5.98 11.81 -4.24
CA LEU A 14 7.39 11.64 -3.92
C LEU A 14 8.18 12.95 -3.95
N GLN A 15 7.69 13.99 -4.64
CA GLN A 15 8.33 15.29 -4.72
C GLN A 15 8.03 16.15 -3.49
N ASP A 16 6.84 16.06 -2.92
CA ASP A 16 6.48 16.74 -1.68
C ASP A 16 6.92 15.94 -0.45
N ARG A 17 8.10 16.30 0.06
CA ARG A 17 8.70 15.64 1.23
C ARG A 17 7.84 15.73 2.49
N LYS A 18 7.05 16.80 2.64
CA LYS A 18 6.14 16.96 3.78
C LYS A 18 5.01 15.91 3.69
N PHE A 19 4.43 15.77 2.52
CA PHE A 19 3.39 14.76 2.28
C PHE A 19 3.94 13.33 2.46
N ALA A 20 5.12 13.06 1.90
CA ALA A 20 5.79 11.77 2.07
C ALA A 20 6.08 11.44 3.55
N MET A 21 6.48 12.43 4.36
CA MET A 21 6.68 12.24 5.81
C MET A 21 5.38 11.94 6.54
N VAL A 22 4.29 12.62 6.21
CA VAL A 22 2.97 12.34 6.80
C VAL A 22 2.53 10.92 6.48
N VAL A 23 2.63 10.50 5.22
CA VAL A 23 2.25 9.14 4.80
C VAL A 23 3.12 8.08 5.46
N ALA A 24 4.44 8.27 5.49
CA ALA A 24 5.35 7.33 6.13
C ALA A 24 5.13 7.28 7.66
N GLY A 25 4.89 8.43 8.30
CA GLY A 25 4.63 8.54 9.73
C GLY A 25 3.34 7.85 10.14
N THR A 26 2.24 8.07 9.40
CA THR A 26 0.96 7.43 9.68
C THR A 26 1.01 5.92 9.43
N ALA A 27 1.65 5.48 8.36
CA ALA A 27 1.84 4.05 8.09
C ALA A 27 2.72 3.38 9.16
N GLY A 28 3.82 4.02 9.56
CA GLY A 28 4.70 3.54 10.62
C GLY A 28 3.99 3.46 11.97
N LEU A 29 3.22 4.47 12.34
CA LEU A 29 2.42 4.49 13.57
C LEU A 29 1.40 3.32 13.57
N GLN A 30 0.70 3.13 12.47
CA GLN A 30 -0.26 2.04 12.33
C GLN A 30 0.41 0.65 12.49
N ILE A 31 1.57 0.45 11.85
CA ILE A 31 2.34 -0.79 12.00
C ILE A 31 2.79 -0.99 13.45
N ALA A 32 3.27 0.06 14.11
CA ALA A 32 3.70 0.00 15.51
C ALA A 32 2.54 -0.36 16.44
N LEU A 33 1.38 0.30 16.32
CA LEU A 33 0.20 0.01 17.13
C LEU A 33 -0.23 -1.46 17.00
N VAL A 34 -0.35 -1.95 15.76
CA VAL A 34 -0.77 -3.34 15.52
C VAL A 34 0.30 -4.35 16.00
N SER A 35 1.59 -4.01 15.87
CA SER A 35 2.69 -4.87 16.37
C SER A 35 2.72 -5.00 17.89
N LEU A 36 2.28 -3.96 18.59
CA LEU A 36 2.17 -3.92 20.06
C LEU A 36 0.84 -4.48 20.57
N ASN A 37 0.01 -5.09 19.71
CA ASN A 37 -1.34 -5.55 20.01
C ASN A 37 -2.26 -4.45 20.54
N LEU A 38 -1.95 -3.18 20.25
CA LEU A 38 -2.82 -2.07 20.55
C LEU A 38 -3.90 -1.94 19.45
N PRO A 39 -5.07 -1.38 19.79
CA PRO A 39 -6.11 -1.13 18.78
C PRO A 39 -5.53 -0.18 17.72
N GLY A 40 -5.27 -0.69 16.53
CA GLY A 40 -4.95 0.12 15.36
C GLY A 40 -6.20 0.81 14.83
N TRP A 41 -6.03 1.68 13.85
CA TRP A 41 -7.18 2.30 13.18
C TRP A 41 -8.01 1.22 12.46
N GLU A 42 -9.21 1.01 12.95
CA GLU A 42 -10.19 0.18 12.25
C GLU A 42 -10.57 0.87 10.93
N CYS A 43 -10.72 0.05 9.90
CA CYS A 43 -11.15 0.57 8.61
C CYS A 43 -12.57 1.16 8.73
N PRO A 44 -12.77 2.47 8.52
CA PRO A 44 -14.09 3.10 8.65
C PRO A 44 -15.09 2.50 7.65
N PHE A 45 -14.62 2.09 6.49
CA PHE A 45 -15.45 1.44 5.48
C PHE A 45 -16.01 0.10 5.97
N PHE A 46 -15.16 -0.74 6.59
CA PHE A 46 -15.59 -2.00 7.18
C PHE A 46 -16.57 -1.79 8.35
N ARG A 47 -16.34 -0.76 9.15
CA ARG A 47 -17.18 -0.45 10.31
C ARG A 47 -18.60 -0.02 9.91
N VAL A 48 -18.73 0.72 8.80
CA VAL A 48 -20.03 1.23 8.32
C VAL A 48 -20.77 0.21 7.46
N THR A 49 -20.06 -0.48 6.57
CA THR A 49 -20.68 -1.36 5.55
C THR A 49 -20.63 -2.85 5.90
N GLY A 50 -19.76 -3.23 6.85
CA GLY A 50 -19.47 -4.65 7.12
C GLY A 50 -18.67 -5.34 6.00
N ILE A 51 -18.34 -4.62 4.91
CA ILE A 51 -17.61 -5.13 3.76
C ILE A 51 -16.13 -4.76 3.90
N PRO A 52 -15.19 -5.72 3.81
CA PRO A 52 -13.77 -5.42 3.88
C PRO A 52 -13.33 -4.54 2.70
N CYS A 53 -12.62 -3.46 2.98
CA CYS A 53 -12.05 -2.59 1.93
C CYS A 53 -10.88 -3.27 1.19
N PRO A 54 -10.45 -2.76 0.03
CA PRO A 54 -9.32 -3.32 -0.73
C PRO A 54 -7.99 -3.39 0.05
N GLY A 55 -7.81 -2.56 1.07
CA GLY A 55 -6.61 -2.55 1.92
C GLY A 55 -6.77 -3.29 3.26
N CYS A 56 -7.95 -3.88 3.53
CA CYS A 56 -8.18 -4.60 4.77
C CYS A 56 -7.27 -5.84 4.89
N GLY A 57 -6.56 -5.94 6.04
CA GLY A 57 -5.58 -7.00 6.28
C GLY A 57 -4.16 -6.66 5.82
N LEU A 58 -3.95 -5.56 5.07
CA LEU A 58 -2.65 -5.17 4.53
C LEU A 58 -1.60 -4.93 5.64
N THR A 59 -1.96 -4.23 6.71
CA THR A 59 -1.05 -3.95 7.83
C THR A 59 -0.57 -5.26 8.49
N ARG A 60 -1.49 -6.19 8.77
CA ARG A 60 -1.16 -7.51 9.32
C ARG A 60 -0.27 -8.30 8.34
N ALA A 61 -0.59 -8.27 7.05
CA ALA A 61 0.20 -8.92 6.02
C ALA A 61 1.64 -8.38 5.95
N VAL A 62 1.82 -7.06 6.04
CA VAL A 62 3.16 -6.43 6.09
C VAL A 62 3.92 -6.85 7.35
N ILE A 63 3.26 -6.92 8.51
CA ILE A 63 3.88 -7.36 9.76
C ILE A 63 4.36 -8.82 9.65
N PHE A 64 3.54 -9.73 9.10
CA PHE A 64 3.97 -11.12 8.86
C PHE A 64 5.15 -11.19 7.90
N LEU A 65 5.15 -10.36 6.85
CA LEU A 65 6.25 -10.29 5.90
C LEU A 65 7.55 -9.81 6.58
N LEU A 66 7.48 -8.82 7.46
CA LEU A 66 8.62 -8.34 8.24
C LEU A 66 9.15 -9.40 9.24
N LYS A 67 8.28 -10.30 9.71
CA LYS A 67 8.65 -11.44 10.55
C LYS A 67 9.21 -12.62 9.74
N GLY A 68 9.27 -12.52 8.41
CA GLY A 68 9.75 -13.58 7.52
C GLY A 68 8.70 -14.63 7.14
N ASP A 69 7.46 -14.51 7.61
CA ASP A 69 6.37 -15.42 7.27
C ASP A 69 5.64 -14.96 6.00
N LEU A 70 6.22 -15.31 4.86
CA LEU A 70 5.65 -15.00 3.55
C LEU A 70 4.30 -15.68 3.34
N GLN A 71 4.13 -16.92 3.83
CA GLN A 71 2.91 -17.68 3.63
C GLN A 71 1.72 -17.05 4.38
N ALA A 72 1.91 -16.69 5.64
CA ALA A 72 0.90 -15.96 6.39
C ALA A 72 0.62 -14.59 5.75
N SER A 73 1.65 -13.85 5.35
CA SER A 73 1.50 -12.56 4.68
C SER A 73 0.61 -12.66 3.44
N LEU A 74 0.87 -13.61 2.55
CA LEU A 74 0.10 -13.79 1.31
C LEU A 74 -1.35 -14.24 1.58
N ARG A 75 -1.59 -14.99 2.65
CA ARG A 75 -2.96 -15.35 3.08
C ARG A 75 -3.76 -14.12 3.51
N PHE A 76 -3.12 -13.18 4.23
CA PHE A 76 -3.76 -11.92 4.62
C PHE A 76 -3.95 -10.99 3.44
N HIS A 77 -2.90 -10.76 2.62
CA HIS A 77 -2.98 -9.86 1.47
C HIS A 77 -1.86 -10.11 0.45
N ALA A 78 -2.21 -10.55 -0.76
CA ALA A 78 -1.23 -10.86 -1.80
C ALA A 78 -0.39 -9.65 -2.26
N PHE A 79 -0.89 -8.44 -2.12
CA PHE A 79 -0.17 -7.19 -2.46
C PHE A 79 0.79 -6.70 -1.37
N ALA A 80 0.90 -7.38 -0.22
CA ALA A 80 1.79 -6.96 0.86
C ALA A 80 3.26 -6.79 0.43
N PRO A 81 3.88 -7.67 -0.38
CA PRO A 81 5.24 -7.46 -0.85
C PRO A 81 5.40 -6.18 -1.69
N VAL A 82 4.42 -5.90 -2.56
CA VAL A 82 4.43 -4.69 -3.41
C VAL A 82 4.35 -3.43 -2.56
N VAL A 83 3.46 -3.43 -1.56
CA VAL A 83 3.29 -2.29 -0.65
C VAL A 83 4.51 -2.11 0.24
N LEU A 84 5.12 -3.19 0.72
CA LEU A 84 6.36 -3.11 1.50
C LEU A 84 7.50 -2.51 0.66
N LEU A 85 7.68 -2.94 -0.58
CA LEU A 85 8.67 -2.36 -1.50
C LEU A 85 8.42 -0.86 -1.75
N ALA A 86 7.16 -0.47 -1.96
CA ALA A 86 6.78 0.94 -2.11
C ALA A 86 7.07 1.75 -0.85
N ALA A 87 6.78 1.21 0.34
CA ALA A 87 7.08 1.83 1.61
C ALA A 87 8.59 1.99 1.84
N MET A 88 9.38 0.96 1.52
CA MET A 88 10.85 1.03 1.56
C MET A 88 11.39 2.09 0.62
N ALA A 89 10.90 2.15 -0.62
CA ALA A 89 11.28 3.19 -1.58
C ALA A 89 10.95 4.58 -1.06
N LEU A 90 9.78 4.77 -0.45
CA LEU A 90 9.38 6.04 0.17
C LEU A 90 10.34 6.44 1.31
N VAL A 91 10.68 5.51 2.20
CA VAL A 91 11.63 5.76 3.29
C VAL A 91 13.01 6.11 2.74
N LEU A 92 13.50 5.41 1.71
CA LEU A 92 14.77 5.73 1.05
C LEU A 92 14.77 7.15 0.45
N VAL A 93 13.67 7.56 -0.19
CA VAL A 93 13.52 8.92 -0.72
C VAL A 93 13.55 9.97 0.40
N LEU A 94 13.03 9.65 1.58
CA LEU A 94 13.04 10.54 2.74
C LEU A 94 14.43 10.65 3.39
N LEU A 95 15.18 9.56 3.45
CA LEU A 95 16.50 9.50 4.11
C LEU A 95 17.63 10.01 3.21
N LEU A 96 17.55 9.80 1.90
CA LEU A 96 18.59 10.18 0.96
C LEU A 96 18.50 11.66 0.54
N PRO A 97 19.64 12.30 0.23
CA PRO A 97 19.66 13.66 -0.30
C PRO A 97 19.00 13.75 -1.68
N ARG A 98 18.42 14.89 -1.98
CA ARG A 98 17.70 15.14 -3.24
C ARG A 98 18.55 14.90 -4.49
N SER A 99 19.85 15.12 -4.42
CA SER A 99 20.79 14.88 -5.51
C SER A 99 20.78 13.43 -6.00
N ILE A 100 20.55 12.48 -5.09
CA ILE A 100 20.49 11.04 -5.41
C ILE A 100 19.09 10.61 -5.80
N THR A 101 18.07 11.13 -5.11
CA THR A 101 16.68 10.70 -5.30
C THR A 101 16.02 11.28 -6.54
N GLN A 102 16.36 12.53 -6.94
CA GLN A 102 15.77 13.18 -8.12
C GLN A 102 15.94 12.39 -9.43
N PRO A 103 17.16 11.90 -9.80
CA PRO A 103 17.32 11.13 -11.02
C PRO A 103 16.56 9.79 -10.96
N ALA A 104 16.47 9.15 -9.79
CA ALA A 104 15.71 7.92 -9.60
C ALA A 104 14.21 8.16 -9.78
N ILE A 105 13.66 9.22 -9.18
CA ILE A 105 12.26 9.63 -9.33
C ILE A 105 11.96 9.97 -10.80
N ALA A 106 12.85 10.67 -11.50
CA ALA A 106 12.69 11.01 -12.91
C ALA A 106 12.62 9.75 -13.79
N LYS A 107 13.49 8.74 -13.54
CA LYS A 107 13.43 7.44 -14.23
C LYS A 107 12.13 6.70 -13.95
N LEU A 108 11.71 6.67 -12.68
CA LEU A 108 10.44 6.05 -12.28
C LEU A 108 9.25 6.69 -12.98
N ASN A 109 9.21 8.03 -13.04
CA ASN A 109 8.18 8.79 -13.74
C ASN A 109 8.15 8.49 -15.25
N LYS A 110 9.32 8.34 -15.86
CA LYS A 110 9.41 7.98 -17.27
C LYS A 110 8.84 6.59 -17.52
N LEU A 111 9.20 5.61 -16.68
CA LEU A 111 8.67 4.26 -16.73
C LEU A 111 7.15 4.26 -16.49
N GLU A 112 6.67 4.98 -15.50
CA GLU A 112 5.24 5.09 -15.19
C GLU A 112 4.44 5.65 -16.37
N ARG A 113 4.95 6.70 -17.03
CA ARG A 113 4.31 7.28 -18.23
C ARG A 113 4.28 6.33 -19.42
N GLN A 114 5.28 5.45 -19.55
CA GLN A 114 5.38 4.49 -20.66
C GLN A 114 4.52 3.24 -20.43
N THR A 115 4.43 2.77 -19.18
CA THR A 115 3.82 1.47 -18.87
C THR A 115 2.45 1.60 -18.20
N GLY A 116 2.13 2.76 -17.62
CA GLY A 116 0.93 2.91 -16.80
C GLY A 116 0.92 1.98 -15.56
N PHE A 117 2.11 1.65 -15.07
CA PHE A 117 2.36 0.67 -14.01
C PHE A 117 1.46 0.88 -12.77
N THR A 118 1.27 2.13 -12.32
CA THR A 118 0.38 2.43 -11.18
C THR A 118 -1.06 2.06 -11.47
N VAL A 119 -1.54 2.32 -12.70
CA VAL A 119 -2.90 1.95 -13.12
C VAL A 119 -3.06 0.43 -13.13
N ILE A 120 -2.08 -0.30 -13.64
CA ILE A 120 -2.09 -1.77 -13.67
C ILE A 120 -2.15 -2.34 -12.25
N ILE A 121 -1.36 -1.80 -11.32
CA ILE A 121 -1.40 -2.23 -9.91
C ILE A 121 -2.75 -1.92 -9.29
N LEU A 122 -3.32 -0.73 -9.50
CA LEU A 122 -4.62 -0.36 -8.95
C LEU A 122 -5.75 -1.23 -9.50
N VAL A 123 -5.77 -1.46 -10.81
CA VAL A 123 -6.74 -2.38 -11.43
C VAL A 123 -6.58 -3.79 -10.89
N GLY A 124 -5.34 -4.29 -10.79
CA GLY A 124 -5.04 -5.60 -10.20
C GLY A 124 -5.50 -5.70 -8.75
N LEU A 125 -5.32 -4.65 -7.96
CA LEU A 125 -5.79 -4.58 -6.56
C LEU A 125 -7.32 -4.64 -6.48
N ILE A 126 -8.02 -3.90 -7.33
CA ILE A 126 -9.49 -3.90 -7.37
C ILE A 126 -10.01 -5.28 -7.81
N LEU A 127 -9.45 -5.86 -8.87
CA LEU A 127 -9.84 -7.19 -9.34
C LEU A 127 -9.57 -8.27 -8.28
N TYR A 128 -8.42 -8.21 -7.60
CA TYR A 128 -8.10 -9.10 -6.50
C TYR A 128 -9.09 -8.95 -5.34
N TRP A 129 -9.46 -7.73 -4.98
CA TRP A 129 -10.45 -7.46 -3.95
C TRP A 129 -11.83 -8.00 -4.32
N LEU A 130 -12.28 -7.76 -5.56
CA LEU A 130 -13.55 -8.29 -6.06
C LEU A 130 -13.55 -9.84 -6.04
N ALA A 131 -12.47 -10.46 -6.50
CA ALA A 131 -12.34 -11.92 -6.45
C ALA A 131 -12.43 -12.45 -5.02
N ARG A 132 -11.78 -11.80 -4.04
CA ARG A 132 -11.89 -12.19 -2.63
C ARG A 132 -13.30 -12.01 -2.06
N LEU A 133 -14.00 -10.96 -2.44
CA LEU A 133 -15.39 -10.75 -2.03
C LEU A 133 -16.31 -11.80 -2.59
N LEU A 134 -16.13 -12.18 -3.87
CA LEU A 134 -17.02 -13.12 -4.54
C LEU A 134 -16.77 -14.57 -4.10
N PHE A 135 -15.49 -14.97 -3.94
CA PHE A 135 -15.13 -16.38 -3.72
C PHE A 135 -14.78 -16.74 -2.28
N MET A 136 -14.42 -15.76 -1.43
CA MET A 136 -13.89 -16.02 -0.08
C MET A 136 -14.53 -15.13 1.00
N GLN A 137 -15.78 -14.72 0.85
CA GLN A 137 -16.42 -13.73 1.72
C GLN A 137 -16.37 -14.12 3.20
N THR A 138 -16.72 -15.36 3.54
CA THR A 138 -16.75 -15.88 4.93
C THR A 138 -15.35 -15.99 5.53
N ALA A 139 -14.40 -16.57 4.80
CA ALA A 139 -13.01 -16.73 5.26
C ALA A 139 -12.31 -15.37 5.38
N PHE A 140 -12.60 -14.42 4.49
CA PHE A 140 -12.01 -13.08 4.50
C PHE A 140 -12.49 -12.26 5.68
N VAL A 141 -13.79 -12.29 5.99
CA VAL A 141 -14.35 -11.59 7.16
C VAL A 141 -13.84 -12.19 8.47
N GLN A 142 -13.72 -13.52 8.56
CA GLN A 142 -13.14 -14.18 9.72
C GLN A 142 -11.67 -13.82 9.96
N LEU A 143 -10.85 -13.74 8.90
CA LEU A 143 -9.45 -13.32 8.97
C LEU A 143 -9.27 -11.88 9.48
N ILE A 144 -10.24 -11.01 9.24
CA ILE A 144 -10.18 -9.61 9.69
C ILE A 144 -10.66 -9.45 11.13
N ARG A 145 -11.65 -10.25 11.53
CA ARG A 145 -12.21 -10.21 12.90
C ARG A 145 -11.34 -10.93 13.94
N GLY A 146 -10.58 -11.94 13.54
CA GLY A 146 -9.62 -12.65 14.40
C GLY A 146 -8.30 -11.93 14.45
#